data_cd603eae4f8f5e27afab1b7000efb853
#
_entry.id   cd603eae4f8f5e27afab1b7000efb853
#
_cell.length_a   1.000
_cell.length_b   1.000
_cell.length_c   1.000
_cell.angle_alpha   90.00
_cell.angle_beta   90.00
_cell.angle_gamma   90.00
#
_symmetry.space_group_name_H-M   'P 1'
#
loop_
_entity.id
_entity.type
_entity.pdbx_description
1 polymer ?
#
loop_
_entity_poly.entity_id
_entity_poly.type
_entity_poly.pdbx_seq_one_letter_code
_entity_poly.pdbx_strand_id
1 'polypeptide(L)'
;MRKPLILVTGATGKTGAATIKQLLAQGYPVRALARRADERSARLKQAGAEVVVGSLEDATDLRTAMAGVQRAYYCPPLEPGTLRRAALFAAVALESKLEAVVVMSQWLADASHPAIHAREKWLSEKVFQWNPGLDVVTINPGFFADNYMLALEPIAHFGLMAMPLGDGLNAPPSNEDIARVIVGALVNPAPHIGKTYRPTGPKSLAPEEIAAVIGKVLGRKVKYQNAPIKLFLKVAKSLKIDDFVIEELYWFLRDYQRNSFGLGAPTNAVLEVGGVEAEGFETTVRRYIARSAFRKRTIGSTFTAIHNLFAGLMTPAPSPESIAGRLKLPSLNHPSLAADSASWHALHIMDHHLER
;
A
#
# COMPACT_ATOMS: atom_id res chain seq x y z
N MET A 1 27.38 -20.40 -0.03
CA MET A 1 27.48 -19.04 -0.64
C MET A 1 27.00 -18.00 0.37
N ARG A 2 27.60 -16.82 0.37
CA ARG A 2 27.15 -15.70 1.23
C ARG A 2 25.83 -15.16 0.67
N LYS A 3 24.83 -14.96 1.53
CA LYS A 3 23.54 -14.38 1.11
C LYS A 3 23.72 -12.93 0.63
N PRO A 4 22.98 -12.49 -0.42
CA PRO A 4 23.07 -11.13 -0.93
C PRO A 4 22.59 -10.10 0.12
N LEU A 5 23.25 -8.94 0.17
CA LEU A 5 22.78 -7.79 0.92
C LEU A 5 21.59 -7.16 0.19
N ILE A 6 20.49 -6.97 0.90
CA ILE A 6 19.23 -6.45 0.33
C ILE A 6 18.94 -5.07 0.90
N LEU A 7 18.79 -4.08 0.02
CA LEU A 7 18.31 -2.75 0.38
C LEU A 7 16.78 -2.73 0.45
N VAL A 8 16.23 -2.19 1.51
CA VAL A 8 14.79 -1.95 1.65
C VAL A 8 14.55 -0.45 1.81
N THR A 9 13.85 0.16 0.85
CA THR A 9 13.34 1.52 0.97
C THR A 9 11.92 1.51 1.54
N GLY A 10 11.39 2.66 1.97
CA GLY A 10 10.13 2.67 2.72
C GLY A 10 10.21 1.83 4.01
N ALA A 11 11.42 1.62 4.53
CA ALA A 11 11.78 0.66 5.58
C ALA A 11 10.98 0.82 6.89
N THR A 12 10.66 2.06 7.27
CA THR A 12 9.89 2.38 8.48
C THR A 12 8.37 2.31 8.27
N GLY A 13 7.91 2.05 7.03
CA GLY A 13 6.52 1.82 6.68
C GLY A 13 6.07 0.39 7.04
N LYS A 14 4.76 0.14 6.95
CA LYS A 14 4.17 -1.16 7.35
C LYS A 14 4.71 -2.32 6.52
N THR A 15 4.67 -2.20 5.20
CA THR A 15 5.15 -3.24 4.26
C THR A 15 6.66 -3.39 4.32
N GLY A 16 7.43 -2.26 4.33
CA GLY A 16 8.88 -2.31 4.44
C GLY A 16 9.37 -2.96 5.72
N ALA A 17 8.77 -2.62 6.87
CA ALA A 17 9.12 -3.24 8.15
C ALA A 17 8.78 -4.75 8.18
N ALA A 18 7.65 -5.17 7.57
CA ALA A 18 7.30 -6.57 7.43
C ALA A 18 8.30 -7.32 6.54
N THR A 19 8.72 -6.71 5.43
CA THR A 19 9.74 -7.24 4.51
C THR A 19 11.08 -7.42 5.24
N ILE A 20 11.55 -6.40 5.96
CA ILE A 20 12.80 -6.48 6.74
C ILE A 20 12.73 -7.61 7.77
N LYS A 21 11.64 -7.70 8.53
CA LYS A 21 11.45 -8.76 9.52
C LYS A 21 11.55 -10.15 8.91
N GLN A 22 10.92 -10.37 7.75
CA GLN A 22 10.92 -11.68 7.09
C GLN A 22 12.28 -12.02 6.47
N LEU A 23 12.98 -11.04 5.88
CA LEU A 23 14.34 -11.23 5.35
C LEU A 23 15.34 -11.58 6.47
N LEU A 24 15.31 -10.84 7.58
CA LEU A 24 16.16 -11.11 8.74
C LEU A 24 15.87 -12.49 9.36
N ALA A 25 14.59 -12.87 9.47
CA ALA A 25 14.21 -14.20 9.97
C ALA A 25 14.75 -15.34 9.09
N GLN A 26 14.93 -15.09 7.78
CA GLN A 26 15.56 -16.00 6.85
C GLN A 26 17.09 -15.85 6.80
N GLY A 27 17.69 -15.01 7.66
CA GLY A 27 19.14 -14.80 7.77
C GLY A 27 19.77 -14.02 6.61
N TYR A 28 18.99 -13.20 5.88
CA TYR A 28 19.54 -12.29 4.88
C TYR A 28 20.08 -11.02 5.54
N PRO A 29 21.24 -10.52 5.14
CA PRO A 29 21.69 -9.20 5.54
C PRO A 29 20.79 -8.13 4.88
N VAL A 30 20.31 -7.19 5.69
CA VAL A 30 19.36 -6.16 5.24
C VAL A 30 19.90 -4.78 5.58
N ARG A 31 19.89 -3.90 4.58
CA ARG A 31 20.10 -2.46 4.76
C ARG A 31 18.76 -1.74 4.60
N ALA A 32 18.40 -0.93 5.59
CA ALA A 32 17.16 -0.16 5.65
C ALA A 32 17.46 1.32 5.37
N LEU A 33 16.91 1.87 4.29
CA LEU A 33 16.97 3.31 4.04
C LEU A 33 15.82 4.01 4.79
N ALA A 34 16.17 4.88 5.72
CA ALA A 34 15.24 5.67 6.51
C ALA A 34 15.47 7.17 6.29
N ARG A 35 14.40 7.97 6.19
CA ARG A 35 14.53 9.44 6.02
C ARG A 35 15.09 10.15 7.26
N ARG A 36 14.93 9.54 8.43
CA ARG A 36 15.29 10.15 9.73
C ARG A 36 15.76 9.08 10.71
N ALA A 37 16.65 9.49 11.60
CA ALA A 37 16.97 8.73 12.79
C ALA A 37 15.88 8.98 13.86
N ASP A 38 14.89 8.09 13.94
CA ASP A 38 13.77 8.14 14.88
C ASP A 38 13.57 6.77 15.55
N GLU A 39 12.59 6.65 16.45
CA GLU A 39 12.28 5.38 17.11
C GLU A 39 11.98 4.23 16.14
N ARG A 40 11.39 4.52 14.97
CA ARG A 40 11.04 3.49 13.98
C ARG A 40 12.31 2.91 13.37
N SER A 41 13.25 3.78 12.97
CA SER A 41 14.55 3.36 12.45
C SER A 41 15.41 2.67 13.53
N ALA A 42 15.34 3.12 14.79
CA ALA A 42 16.02 2.47 15.91
C ALA A 42 15.52 1.03 16.14
N ARG A 43 14.20 0.79 16.02
CA ARG A 43 13.61 -0.57 16.08
C ARG A 43 14.13 -1.48 14.98
N LEU A 44 14.33 -0.98 13.77
CA LEU A 44 14.90 -1.77 12.66
C LEU A 44 16.36 -2.16 12.96
N LYS A 45 17.14 -1.23 13.51
CA LYS A 45 18.52 -1.50 13.95
C LYS A 45 18.57 -2.54 15.07
N GLN A 46 17.67 -2.43 16.05
CA GLN A 46 17.55 -3.43 17.14
C GLN A 46 17.15 -4.81 16.61
N ALA A 47 16.36 -4.86 15.53
CA ALA A 47 15.99 -6.11 14.88
C ALA A 47 17.12 -6.74 14.05
N GLY A 48 18.26 -6.05 13.88
CA GLY A 48 19.44 -6.55 13.17
C GLY A 48 19.64 -5.99 11.76
N ALA A 49 18.85 -5.00 11.31
CA ALA A 49 19.08 -4.34 10.03
C ALA A 49 20.19 -3.26 10.16
N GLU A 50 21.02 -3.15 9.14
CA GLU A 50 21.85 -1.96 8.95
C GLU A 50 20.96 -0.77 8.57
N VAL A 51 21.01 0.33 9.29
CA VAL A 51 20.20 1.51 9.01
C VAL A 51 21.06 2.61 8.42
N VAL A 52 20.71 3.06 7.22
CA VAL A 52 21.28 4.24 6.56
C VAL A 52 20.22 5.34 6.55
N VAL A 53 20.61 6.54 6.97
CA VAL A 53 19.73 7.72 6.90
C VAL A 53 20.01 8.45 5.60
N GLY A 54 18.96 8.70 4.80
CA GLY A 54 19.07 9.36 3.52
C GLY A 54 17.73 9.52 2.81
N SER A 55 17.75 10.22 1.71
CA SER A 55 16.60 10.59 0.90
C SER A 55 16.53 9.80 -0.42
N LEU A 56 15.33 9.41 -0.84
CA LEU A 56 15.06 8.91 -2.19
C LEU A 56 15.17 10.01 -3.28
N GLU A 57 15.36 11.25 -2.88
CA GLU A 57 15.49 12.40 -3.79
C GLU A 57 16.92 12.86 -3.98
N ASP A 58 17.88 12.22 -3.32
CA ASP A 58 19.30 12.53 -3.40
C ASP A 58 20.12 11.35 -3.96
N ALA A 59 20.80 11.58 -5.07
CA ALA A 59 21.62 10.55 -5.72
C ALA A 59 22.80 10.10 -4.85
N THR A 60 23.39 10.99 -4.05
CA THR A 60 24.52 10.69 -3.18
C THR A 60 24.07 9.76 -2.03
N ASP A 61 22.91 10.06 -1.44
CA ASP A 61 22.31 9.21 -0.42
C ASP A 61 21.99 7.82 -0.97
N LEU A 62 21.43 7.76 -2.20
CA LEU A 62 21.11 6.49 -2.87
C LEU A 62 22.39 5.69 -3.19
N ARG A 63 23.45 6.31 -3.70
CA ARG A 63 24.74 5.64 -3.94
C ARG A 63 25.30 5.08 -2.63
N THR A 64 25.26 5.85 -1.55
CA THR A 64 25.67 5.40 -0.22
C THR A 64 24.82 4.20 0.24
N ALA A 65 23.49 4.28 0.08
CA ALA A 65 22.59 3.20 0.48
C ALA A 65 22.79 1.94 -0.38
N MET A 66 23.16 2.06 -1.66
CA MET A 66 23.35 0.94 -2.58
C MET A 66 24.77 0.36 -2.59
N ALA A 67 25.72 0.98 -1.90
CA ALA A 67 27.11 0.49 -1.85
C ALA A 67 27.18 -0.95 -1.33
N GLY A 68 27.62 -1.91 -2.18
CA GLY A 68 27.73 -3.33 -1.86
C GLY A 68 26.39 -4.08 -1.78
N VAL A 69 25.29 -3.46 -2.13
CA VAL A 69 23.95 -4.10 -2.25
C VAL A 69 23.85 -4.88 -3.56
N GLN A 70 23.21 -6.05 -3.51
CA GLN A 70 22.94 -6.86 -4.70
C GLN A 70 21.50 -6.73 -5.17
N ARG A 71 20.52 -6.62 -4.26
CA ARG A 71 19.09 -6.58 -4.58
C ARG A 71 18.40 -5.50 -3.78
N ALA A 72 17.32 -4.95 -4.32
CA ALA A 72 16.59 -3.90 -3.60
C ALA A 72 15.07 -4.06 -3.67
N TYR A 73 14.40 -3.62 -2.62
CA TYR A 73 12.98 -3.34 -2.62
C TYR A 73 12.77 -1.83 -2.67
N TYR A 74 12.11 -1.36 -3.73
CA TYR A 74 11.75 0.03 -3.94
C TYR A 74 10.30 0.30 -3.55
N CYS A 75 10.09 1.08 -2.50
CA CYS A 75 8.77 1.52 -2.02
C CYS A 75 8.82 3.02 -1.68
N PRO A 76 8.41 3.90 -2.59
CA PRO A 76 8.37 5.34 -2.33
C PRO A 76 7.21 5.69 -1.40
N PRO A 77 7.28 6.82 -0.67
CA PRO A 77 6.17 7.33 0.12
C PRO A 77 5.03 7.80 -0.79
N LEU A 78 3.81 7.85 -0.23
CA LEU A 78 2.64 8.45 -0.88
C LEU A 78 2.72 9.98 -0.74
N GLU A 79 3.48 10.60 -1.62
CA GLU A 79 3.78 12.03 -1.66
C GLU A 79 3.99 12.45 -3.12
N PRO A 80 3.83 13.73 -3.51
CA PRO A 80 4.17 14.22 -4.85
C PRO A 80 5.59 13.85 -5.27
N GLY A 81 5.81 13.60 -6.57
CA GLY A 81 7.14 13.29 -7.13
C GLY A 81 7.50 11.81 -7.13
N THR A 82 6.53 10.92 -7.12
CA THR A 82 6.74 9.46 -7.21
C THR A 82 7.57 9.08 -8.44
N LEU A 83 7.25 9.64 -9.61
CA LEU A 83 7.99 9.39 -10.86
C LEU A 83 9.44 9.83 -10.78
N ARG A 84 9.71 11.04 -10.25
CA ARG A 84 11.07 11.56 -10.11
C ARG A 84 11.93 10.64 -9.22
N ARG A 85 11.36 10.19 -8.08
CA ARG A 85 12.04 9.24 -7.19
C ARG A 85 12.30 7.90 -7.88
N ALA A 86 11.36 7.42 -8.68
CA ALA A 86 11.51 6.17 -9.42
C ALA A 86 12.63 6.27 -10.45
N ALA A 87 12.66 7.35 -11.24
CA ALA A 87 13.71 7.57 -12.24
C ALA A 87 15.09 7.69 -11.59
N LEU A 88 15.21 8.45 -10.50
CA LEU A 88 16.47 8.61 -9.78
C LEU A 88 16.94 7.28 -9.17
N PHE A 89 16.03 6.53 -8.54
CA PHE A 89 16.35 5.22 -7.98
C PHE A 89 16.80 4.24 -9.06
N ALA A 90 16.09 4.16 -10.20
CA ALA A 90 16.45 3.29 -11.31
C ALA A 90 17.82 3.62 -11.88
N ALA A 91 18.14 4.91 -12.06
CA ALA A 91 19.46 5.38 -12.54
C ALA A 91 20.59 4.93 -11.59
N VAL A 92 20.45 5.17 -10.28
CA VAL A 92 21.48 4.78 -9.30
C VAL A 92 21.55 3.25 -9.13
N ALA A 93 20.42 2.52 -9.26
CA ALA A 93 20.41 1.06 -9.24
C ALA A 93 21.23 0.47 -10.39
N LEU A 94 21.13 1.06 -11.60
CA LEU A 94 21.95 0.69 -12.76
C LEU A 94 23.44 1.01 -12.54
N GLU A 95 23.76 2.23 -12.07
CA GLU A 95 25.13 2.61 -11.72
C GLU A 95 25.75 1.64 -10.70
N SER A 96 24.94 1.20 -9.72
CA SER A 96 25.34 0.28 -8.64
C SER A 96 25.34 -1.19 -9.06
N LYS A 97 24.91 -1.50 -10.29
CA LYS A 97 24.82 -2.86 -10.86
C LYS A 97 24.01 -3.81 -9.99
N LEU A 98 22.85 -3.38 -9.52
CA LEU A 98 21.95 -4.27 -8.78
C LEU A 98 21.53 -5.43 -9.65
N GLU A 99 21.49 -6.64 -9.08
CA GLU A 99 21.03 -7.87 -9.75
C GLU A 99 19.52 -7.83 -10.03
N ALA A 100 18.75 -7.33 -9.07
CA ALA A 100 17.30 -7.24 -9.20
C ALA A 100 16.68 -6.16 -8.30
N VAL A 101 15.58 -5.58 -8.76
CA VAL A 101 14.75 -4.66 -8.00
C VAL A 101 13.30 -5.13 -7.96
N VAL A 102 12.75 -5.25 -6.75
CA VAL A 102 11.31 -5.46 -6.56
C VAL A 102 10.66 -4.10 -6.34
N VAL A 103 9.72 -3.72 -7.19
CA VAL A 103 9.10 -2.38 -7.23
C VAL A 103 7.68 -2.44 -6.67
N MET A 104 7.41 -1.64 -5.65
CA MET A 104 6.05 -1.42 -5.16
C MET A 104 5.31 -0.45 -6.08
N SER A 105 4.29 -0.94 -6.75
CA SER A 105 3.33 -0.15 -7.50
C SER A 105 1.96 -0.13 -6.81
N GLN A 106 0.86 -0.15 -7.55
CA GLN A 106 -0.50 -0.25 -7.00
C GLN A 106 -1.47 -0.85 -8.01
N TRP A 107 -2.58 -1.40 -7.51
CA TRP A 107 -3.63 -2.04 -8.30
C TRP A 107 -4.22 -1.15 -9.38
N LEU A 108 -4.42 0.14 -9.09
CA LEU A 108 -5.04 1.13 -9.97
C LEU A 108 -4.04 1.86 -10.89
N ALA A 109 -2.80 1.36 -11.02
CA ALA A 109 -1.80 1.99 -11.88
C ALA A 109 -2.27 1.97 -13.35
N ASP A 110 -2.58 3.15 -13.89
CA ASP A 110 -3.05 3.33 -15.27
C ASP A 110 -2.73 4.74 -15.78
N ALA A 111 -2.40 4.85 -17.08
CA ALA A 111 -2.01 6.11 -17.71
C ALA A 111 -3.13 7.15 -17.77
N SER A 112 -4.38 6.71 -17.82
CA SER A 112 -5.56 7.57 -17.96
C SER A 112 -6.24 7.89 -16.63
N HIS A 113 -5.73 7.36 -15.50
CA HIS A 113 -6.36 7.52 -14.20
C HIS A 113 -6.41 8.99 -13.77
N PRO A 114 -7.54 9.48 -13.18
CA PRO A 114 -7.64 10.87 -12.72
C PRO A 114 -6.64 11.21 -11.59
N ALA A 115 -6.36 10.28 -10.67
CA ALA A 115 -5.35 10.48 -9.64
C ALA A 115 -3.94 10.52 -10.22
N ILE A 116 -3.18 11.58 -9.90
CA ILE A 116 -1.80 11.74 -10.40
C ILE A 116 -0.90 10.59 -9.91
N HIS A 117 -1.08 10.13 -8.69
CA HIS A 117 -0.26 9.05 -8.13
C HIS A 117 -0.43 7.73 -8.88
N ALA A 118 -1.66 7.38 -9.29
CA ALA A 118 -1.92 6.19 -10.10
C ALA A 118 -1.22 6.26 -11.46
N ARG A 119 -1.24 7.43 -12.12
CA ARG A 119 -0.49 7.67 -13.36
C ARG A 119 1.01 7.61 -13.17
N GLU A 120 1.53 8.25 -12.10
CA GLU A 120 2.96 8.22 -11.79
C GLU A 120 3.44 6.81 -11.41
N LYS A 121 2.59 5.99 -10.79
CA LYS A 121 2.88 4.58 -10.55
C LYS A 121 2.99 3.79 -11.84
N TRP A 122 2.01 3.92 -12.74
CA TRP A 122 2.08 3.31 -14.06
C TRP A 122 3.35 3.74 -14.82
N LEU A 123 3.65 5.05 -14.86
CA LEU A 123 4.83 5.56 -15.54
C LEU A 123 6.13 5.11 -14.86
N SER A 124 6.14 5.00 -13.53
CA SER A 124 7.28 4.45 -12.78
C SER A 124 7.56 2.99 -13.15
N GLU A 125 6.52 2.17 -13.32
CA GLU A 125 6.67 0.79 -13.83
C GLU A 125 7.38 0.80 -15.19
N LYS A 126 6.96 1.70 -16.10
CA LYS A 126 7.60 1.82 -17.43
C LYS A 126 9.06 2.27 -17.34
N VAL A 127 9.38 3.22 -16.45
CA VAL A 127 10.78 3.65 -16.21
C VAL A 127 11.64 2.48 -15.79
N PHE A 128 11.19 1.62 -14.89
CA PHE A 128 11.94 0.44 -14.48
C PHE A 128 12.03 -0.60 -15.61
N GLN A 129 10.94 -0.88 -16.33
CA GLN A 129 10.87 -1.85 -17.41
C GLN A 129 11.71 -1.46 -18.64
N TRP A 130 11.87 -0.16 -18.92
CA TRP A 130 12.65 0.33 -20.07
C TRP A 130 14.17 0.30 -19.84
N ASN A 131 14.63 -0.07 -18.68
CA ASN A 131 16.05 -0.17 -18.38
C ASN A 131 16.57 -1.61 -18.62
N PRO A 132 17.19 -1.91 -19.77
CA PRO A 132 17.57 -3.28 -20.16
C PRO A 132 18.65 -3.91 -19.26
N GLY A 133 19.32 -3.12 -18.44
CA GLY A 133 20.34 -3.61 -17.50
C GLY A 133 19.84 -3.82 -16.07
N LEU A 134 18.53 -3.75 -15.84
CA LEU A 134 17.94 -3.90 -14.52
C LEU A 134 16.83 -4.96 -14.54
N ASP A 135 17.03 -6.03 -13.80
CA ASP A 135 16.01 -7.06 -13.59
C ASP A 135 14.95 -6.56 -12.61
N VAL A 136 13.68 -6.58 -13.04
CA VAL A 136 12.58 -5.97 -12.28
C VAL A 136 11.44 -6.95 -12.05
N VAL A 137 10.90 -6.92 -10.83
CA VAL A 137 9.65 -7.57 -10.45
C VAL A 137 8.70 -6.49 -9.91
N THR A 138 7.46 -6.44 -10.40
CA THR A 138 6.47 -5.43 -9.98
C THR A 138 5.45 -6.05 -9.04
N ILE A 139 5.10 -5.33 -7.97
CA ILE A 139 4.10 -5.74 -6.98
C ILE A 139 2.98 -4.70 -6.96
N ASN A 140 1.78 -5.11 -7.40
CA ASN A 140 0.59 -4.25 -7.51
C ASN A 140 -0.51 -4.72 -6.54
N PRO A 141 -0.37 -4.45 -5.23
CA PRO A 141 -1.37 -4.87 -4.26
C PRO A 141 -2.67 -4.09 -4.41
N GLY A 142 -3.78 -4.76 -4.09
CA GLY A 142 -5.10 -4.16 -4.04
C GLY A 142 -5.32 -3.26 -2.81
N PHE A 143 -6.58 -3.02 -2.44
CA PHE A 143 -6.90 -2.21 -1.26
C PHE A 143 -6.57 -2.98 0.02
N PHE A 144 -5.59 -2.49 0.77
CA PHE A 144 -4.96 -3.17 1.91
C PHE A 144 -5.96 -3.40 3.05
N ALA A 145 -5.80 -4.53 3.73
CA ALA A 145 -6.60 -4.90 4.91
C ALA A 145 -6.56 -3.84 6.02
N ASP A 146 -5.45 -3.16 6.20
CA ASP A 146 -5.29 -2.14 7.24
C ASP A 146 -5.92 -0.78 6.90
N ASN A 147 -6.34 -0.55 5.66
CA ASN A 147 -7.09 0.65 5.31
C ASN A 147 -8.46 0.71 6.01
N TYR A 148 -9.10 -0.45 6.25
CA TYR A 148 -10.34 -0.49 7.03
C TYR A 148 -10.13 -0.14 8.51
N MET A 149 -8.91 -0.33 9.00
CA MET A 149 -8.57 0.01 10.39
C MET A 149 -8.42 1.52 10.62
N LEU A 150 -8.39 2.34 9.58
CA LEU A 150 -8.49 3.80 9.70
C LEU A 150 -9.81 4.24 10.33
N ALA A 151 -10.88 3.44 10.15
CA ALA A 151 -12.19 3.66 10.76
C ALA A 151 -12.37 2.90 12.09
N LEU A 152 -11.32 2.33 12.67
CA LEU A 152 -11.44 1.45 13.85
C LEU A 152 -12.01 2.17 15.07
N GLU A 153 -11.71 3.45 15.28
CA GLU A 153 -12.25 4.23 16.40
C GLU A 153 -13.78 4.29 16.38
N PRO A 154 -14.45 4.83 15.32
CA PRO A 154 -15.91 4.83 15.26
C PRO A 154 -16.50 3.42 15.25
N ILE A 155 -15.84 2.44 14.61
CA ILE A 155 -16.29 1.05 14.62
C ILE A 155 -16.30 0.51 16.06
N ALA A 156 -15.21 0.70 16.81
CA ALA A 156 -15.08 0.21 18.18
C ALA A 156 -16.07 0.88 19.13
N HIS A 157 -16.34 2.20 18.96
CA HIS A 157 -17.22 2.94 19.88
C HIS A 157 -18.69 2.85 19.51
N PHE A 158 -19.04 2.93 18.23
CA PHE A 158 -20.45 3.03 17.80
C PHE A 158 -20.98 1.75 17.12
N GLY A 159 -20.12 0.78 16.80
CA GLY A 159 -20.53 -0.41 16.05
C GLY A 159 -20.94 -0.10 14.61
N LEU A 160 -20.36 0.95 14.04
CA LEU A 160 -20.68 1.45 12.72
C LEU A 160 -19.41 1.60 11.88
N MET A 161 -19.36 0.90 10.75
CA MET A 161 -18.34 1.08 9.71
C MET A 161 -18.94 1.99 8.62
N ALA A 162 -18.79 3.31 8.79
CA ALA A 162 -19.26 4.30 7.84
C ALA A 162 -18.12 4.63 6.86
N MET A 163 -18.06 3.90 5.75
CA MET A 163 -17.05 4.07 4.69
C MET A 163 -17.74 4.13 3.32
N PRO A 164 -17.24 4.95 2.37
CA PRO A 164 -17.86 5.10 1.04
C PRO A 164 -17.38 4.01 0.07
N LEU A 165 -17.70 2.77 0.35
CA LEU A 165 -17.23 1.61 -0.44
C LEU A 165 -18.25 1.13 -1.48
N GLY A 166 -19.52 1.60 -1.40
CA GLY A 166 -20.60 1.07 -2.23
C GLY A 166 -20.78 -0.43 -1.95
N ASP A 167 -20.98 -1.20 -3.01
CA ASP A 167 -21.10 -2.66 -3.01
C ASP A 167 -19.84 -3.32 -3.58
N GLY A 168 -18.74 -2.55 -3.74
CA GLY A 168 -17.50 -3.05 -4.33
C GLY A 168 -16.88 -4.16 -3.48
N LEU A 169 -16.39 -5.20 -4.15
CA LEU A 169 -15.70 -6.31 -3.51
C LEU A 169 -14.21 -6.00 -3.35
N ASN A 170 -13.59 -6.62 -2.36
CA ASN A 170 -12.14 -6.62 -2.20
C ASN A 170 -11.66 -7.92 -1.57
N ALA A 171 -10.54 -8.43 -2.03
CA ALA A 171 -9.79 -9.49 -1.37
C ALA A 171 -8.59 -8.86 -0.63
N PRO A 172 -8.77 -8.31 0.60
CA PRO A 172 -7.83 -7.40 1.21
C PRO A 172 -6.52 -8.08 1.61
N PRO A 173 -5.37 -7.74 0.98
CA PRO A 173 -4.09 -8.28 1.37
C PRO A 173 -3.61 -7.71 2.70
N SER A 174 -2.92 -8.52 3.49
CA SER A 174 -2.17 -8.05 4.66
C SER A 174 -0.80 -7.50 4.25
N ASN A 175 -0.22 -6.62 5.08
CA ASN A 175 1.16 -6.17 4.87
C ASN A 175 2.16 -7.34 4.97
N GLU A 176 1.85 -8.34 5.75
CA GLU A 176 2.63 -9.56 5.92
C GLU A 176 2.62 -10.41 4.65
N ASP A 177 1.47 -10.56 3.97
CA ASP A 177 1.35 -11.31 2.71
C ASP A 177 2.03 -10.57 1.55
N ILE A 178 1.82 -9.26 1.46
CA ILE A 178 2.55 -8.44 0.49
C ILE A 178 4.06 -8.60 0.68
N ALA A 179 4.53 -8.56 1.94
CA ALA A 179 5.94 -8.77 2.25
C ALA A 179 6.43 -10.19 1.89
N ARG A 180 5.60 -11.23 2.01
CA ARG A 180 5.96 -12.60 1.57
C ARG A 180 6.25 -12.64 0.07
N VAL A 181 5.39 -12.01 -0.74
CA VAL A 181 5.61 -11.92 -2.19
C VAL A 181 6.89 -11.14 -2.51
N ILE A 182 7.11 -10.00 -1.86
CA ILE A 182 8.33 -9.20 -2.02
C ILE A 182 9.57 -10.02 -1.65
N VAL A 183 9.55 -10.70 -0.51
CA VAL A 183 10.66 -11.52 -0.02
C VAL A 183 10.92 -12.69 -0.95
N GLY A 184 9.89 -13.41 -1.41
CA GLY A 184 10.04 -14.50 -2.38
C GLY A 184 10.75 -14.05 -3.65
N ALA A 185 10.31 -12.92 -4.22
CA ALA A 185 10.92 -12.33 -5.41
C ALA A 185 12.36 -11.83 -5.16
N LEU A 186 12.67 -11.30 -3.96
CA LEU A 186 14.03 -10.87 -3.62
C LEU A 186 14.98 -12.03 -3.36
N VAL A 187 14.49 -13.11 -2.77
CA VAL A 187 15.32 -14.27 -2.40
C VAL A 187 15.68 -15.12 -3.61
N ASN A 188 14.76 -15.28 -4.54
CA ASN A 188 14.95 -16.03 -5.78
C ASN A 188 14.39 -15.26 -6.98
N PRO A 189 15.05 -14.21 -7.47
CA PRO A 189 14.47 -13.33 -8.48
C PRO A 189 14.28 -13.95 -9.85
N ALA A 190 15.15 -14.89 -10.27
CA ALA A 190 15.21 -15.40 -11.65
C ALA A 190 13.85 -15.85 -12.24
N PRO A 191 12.99 -16.64 -11.55
CA PRO A 191 11.70 -17.04 -12.11
C PRO A 191 10.66 -15.90 -12.13
N HIS A 192 10.94 -14.76 -11.51
CA HIS A 192 10.00 -13.66 -11.30
C HIS A 192 10.32 -12.40 -12.14
N ILE A 193 11.50 -12.35 -12.77
CA ILE A 193 11.93 -11.21 -13.59
C ILE A 193 10.92 -10.92 -14.70
N GLY A 194 10.57 -9.63 -14.85
CA GLY A 194 9.61 -9.14 -15.84
C GLY A 194 8.14 -9.37 -15.46
N LYS A 195 7.87 -10.08 -14.36
CA LYS A 195 6.49 -10.36 -13.92
C LYS A 195 5.93 -9.26 -13.03
N THR A 196 4.60 -9.14 -13.06
CA THR A 196 3.81 -8.32 -12.16
C THR A 196 2.94 -9.24 -11.30
N TYR A 197 3.04 -9.08 -9.99
CA TYR A 197 2.24 -9.85 -9.03
C TYR A 197 1.25 -8.95 -8.31
N ARG A 198 0.03 -9.47 -8.09
CA ARG A 198 -1.06 -8.79 -7.41
C ARG A 198 -1.45 -9.52 -6.14
N PRO A 199 -0.69 -9.36 -5.03
CA PRO A 199 -1.01 -10.05 -3.77
C PRO A 199 -2.38 -9.60 -3.26
N THR A 200 -3.21 -10.57 -2.93
CA THR A 200 -4.55 -10.40 -2.33
C THR A 200 -4.70 -11.30 -1.11
N GLY A 201 -5.76 -11.05 -0.32
CA GLY A 201 -6.25 -12.04 0.62
C GLY A 201 -6.89 -13.25 -0.11
N PRO A 202 -7.21 -14.32 0.63
CA PRO A 202 -7.69 -15.58 0.02
C PRO A 202 -9.15 -15.54 -0.45
N LYS A 203 -9.91 -14.50 -0.09
CA LYS A 203 -11.33 -14.39 -0.39
C LYS A 203 -11.73 -12.96 -0.68
N SER A 204 -12.52 -12.75 -1.74
CA SER A 204 -13.24 -11.50 -1.97
C SER A 204 -14.35 -11.34 -0.94
N LEU A 205 -14.42 -10.15 -0.34
CA LEU A 205 -15.36 -9.81 0.72
C LEU A 205 -16.15 -8.56 0.31
N ALA A 206 -17.47 -8.61 0.56
CA ALA A 206 -18.32 -7.44 0.51
C ALA A 206 -18.09 -6.54 1.75
N PRO A 207 -18.42 -5.24 1.69
CA PRO A 207 -18.24 -4.33 2.82
C PRO A 207 -18.98 -4.79 4.10
N GLU A 208 -20.13 -5.44 3.98
CA GLU A 208 -20.88 -6.03 5.09
C GLU A 208 -20.12 -7.20 5.73
N GLU A 209 -19.49 -8.06 4.92
CA GLU A 209 -18.67 -9.17 5.42
C GLU A 209 -17.43 -8.64 6.15
N ILE A 210 -16.79 -7.59 5.62
CA ILE A 210 -15.67 -6.89 6.27
C ILE A 210 -16.08 -6.35 7.63
N ALA A 211 -17.22 -5.64 7.69
CA ALA A 211 -17.78 -5.13 8.94
C ALA A 211 -18.11 -6.24 9.93
N ALA A 212 -18.67 -7.36 9.45
CA ALA A 212 -19.00 -8.52 10.27
C ALA A 212 -17.75 -9.18 10.88
N VAL A 213 -16.67 -9.34 10.09
CA VAL A 213 -15.39 -9.87 10.59
C VAL A 213 -14.78 -8.96 11.66
N ILE A 214 -14.76 -7.62 11.42
CA ILE A 214 -14.27 -6.68 12.44
C ILE A 214 -15.13 -6.79 13.72
N GLY A 215 -16.46 -6.86 13.56
CA GLY A 215 -17.39 -7.02 14.67
C GLY A 215 -17.16 -8.30 15.47
N LYS A 216 -16.94 -9.43 14.79
CA LYS A 216 -16.59 -10.72 15.42
C LYS A 216 -15.34 -10.59 16.30
N VAL A 217 -14.29 -9.95 15.80
CA VAL A 217 -13.03 -9.78 16.54
C VAL A 217 -13.18 -8.81 17.72
N LEU A 218 -14.02 -7.78 17.57
CA LEU A 218 -14.34 -6.83 18.67
C LEU A 218 -15.34 -7.40 19.69
N GLY A 219 -15.94 -8.58 19.44
CA GLY A 219 -16.97 -9.15 20.29
C GLY A 219 -18.29 -8.37 20.30
N ARG A 220 -18.64 -7.69 19.18
CA ARG A 220 -19.84 -6.87 19.07
C ARG A 220 -20.37 -6.83 17.64
N LYS A 221 -21.66 -6.52 17.49
CA LYS A 221 -22.25 -6.30 16.17
C LYS A 221 -21.70 -4.99 15.56
N VAL A 222 -21.18 -5.05 14.34
CA VAL A 222 -20.78 -3.90 13.52
C VAL A 222 -21.63 -3.92 12.25
N LYS A 223 -22.21 -2.76 11.93
CA LYS A 223 -22.98 -2.57 10.69
C LYS A 223 -22.13 -1.78 9.70
N TYR A 224 -22.15 -2.18 8.46
CA TYR A 224 -21.66 -1.34 7.36
C TYR A 224 -22.72 -0.28 7.00
N GLN A 225 -22.27 0.90 6.68
CA GLN A 225 -23.06 1.96 6.08
C GLN A 225 -22.25 2.64 4.98
N ASN A 226 -22.79 2.59 3.76
CA ASN A 226 -22.20 3.32 2.65
C ASN A 226 -22.35 4.84 2.92
N ALA A 227 -21.28 5.48 3.38
CA ALA A 227 -21.27 6.89 3.71
C ALA A 227 -21.01 7.74 2.44
N PRO A 228 -21.52 8.97 2.35
CA PRO A 228 -21.10 9.88 1.29
C PRO A 228 -19.60 10.14 1.33
N ILE A 229 -18.92 10.08 0.18
CA ILE A 229 -17.46 10.34 0.09
C ILE A 229 -17.11 11.69 0.72
N LYS A 230 -17.93 12.74 0.49
CA LYS A 230 -17.71 14.05 1.09
C LYS A 230 -17.63 14.02 2.61
N LEU A 231 -18.44 13.18 3.27
CA LEU A 231 -18.39 13.02 4.73
C LEU A 231 -17.08 12.35 5.17
N PHE A 232 -16.66 11.30 4.47
CA PHE A 232 -15.41 10.62 4.75
C PHE A 232 -14.21 11.57 4.61
N LEU A 233 -14.17 12.39 3.55
CA LEU A 233 -13.10 13.36 3.33
C LEU A 233 -13.07 14.47 4.39
N LYS A 234 -14.24 14.91 4.91
CA LYS A 234 -14.31 15.84 6.05
C LYS A 234 -13.61 15.26 7.29
N VAL A 235 -13.90 14.01 7.60
CA VAL A 235 -13.26 13.31 8.74
C VAL A 235 -11.75 13.16 8.49
N ALA A 236 -11.33 12.76 7.29
CA ALA A 236 -9.92 12.66 6.94
C ALA A 236 -9.20 14.01 7.11
N LYS A 237 -9.83 15.11 6.69
CA LYS A 237 -9.29 16.47 6.87
C LYS A 237 -9.20 16.88 8.34
N SER A 238 -10.21 16.55 9.15
CA SER A 238 -10.19 16.83 10.59
C SER A 238 -9.08 16.09 11.34
N LEU A 239 -8.69 14.91 10.83
CA LEU A 239 -7.56 14.12 11.32
C LEU A 239 -6.21 14.62 10.79
N LYS A 240 -6.19 15.78 10.10
CA LYS A 240 -4.98 16.39 9.51
C LYS A 240 -4.25 15.49 8.51
N ILE A 241 -4.99 14.64 7.80
CA ILE A 241 -4.44 13.89 6.68
C ILE A 241 -4.02 14.88 5.59
N ASP A 242 -2.85 14.64 5.00
CA ASP A 242 -2.30 15.49 3.95
C ASP A 242 -3.23 15.62 2.74
N ASP A 243 -3.27 16.81 2.13
CA ASP A 243 -4.16 17.10 1.01
C ASP A 243 -3.90 16.18 -0.20
N PHE A 244 -2.65 15.83 -0.48
CA PHE A 244 -2.32 14.91 -1.56
C PHE A 244 -2.90 13.51 -1.29
N VAL A 245 -2.82 13.04 -0.04
CA VAL A 245 -3.40 11.75 0.37
C VAL A 245 -4.93 11.81 0.32
N ILE A 246 -5.56 12.95 0.66
CA ILE A 246 -7.03 13.13 0.55
C ILE A 246 -7.48 13.06 -0.90
N GLU A 247 -6.73 13.67 -1.83
CA GLU A 247 -7.03 13.62 -3.27
C GLU A 247 -6.93 12.19 -3.80
N GLU A 248 -5.89 11.47 -3.44
CA GLU A 248 -5.69 10.07 -3.79
C GLU A 248 -6.81 9.18 -3.21
N LEU A 249 -7.14 9.33 -1.92
CA LEU A 249 -8.22 8.59 -1.28
C LEU A 249 -9.57 8.80 -1.96
N TYR A 250 -9.87 10.02 -2.44
CA TYR A 250 -11.10 10.27 -3.19
C TYR A 250 -11.23 9.36 -4.41
N TRP A 251 -10.17 9.30 -5.23
CA TRP A 251 -10.18 8.51 -6.44
C TRP A 251 -10.16 7.00 -6.15
N PHE A 252 -9.40 6.57 -5.16
CA PHE A 252 -9.41 5.17 -4.68
C PHE A 252 -10.80 4.70 -4.27
N LEU A 253 -11.53 5.55 -3.55
CA LEU A 253 -12.90 5.23 -3.12
C LEU A 253 -13.89 5.23 -4.29
N ARG A 254 -13.67 6.09 -5.30
CA ARG A 254 -14.46 6.05 -6.54
C ARG A 254 -14.27 4.75 -7.29
N ASP A 255 -13.03 4.28 -7.42
CA ASP A 255 -12.72 2.98 -8.02
C ASP A 255 -13.23 1.82 -7.19
N TYR A 256 -13.16 1.92 -5.87
CA TYR A 256 -13.73 0.90 -4.99
C TYR A 256 -15.24 0.73 -5.24
N GLN A 257 -15.99 1.84 -5.30
CA GLN A 257 -17.43 1.83 -5.61
C GLN A 257 -17.74 1.27 -7.00
N ARG A 258 -16.78 1.30 -7.92
CA ARG A 258 -16.88 0.70 -9.28
C ARG A 258 -16.39 -0.75 -9.32
N ASN A 259 -16.14 -1.37 -8.17
CA ASN A 259 -15.66 -2.75 -8.03
C ASN A 259 -14.27 -3.00 -8.63
N SER A 260 -13.42 -1.97 -8.80
CA SER A 260 -12.07 -2.13 -9.38
C SER A 260 -11.20 -3.10 -8.59
N PHE A 261 -11.35 -3.18 -7.27
CA PHE A 261 -10.57 -4.10 -6.42
C PHE A 261 -11.11 -5.53 -6.38
N GLY A 262 -12.31 -5.76 -6.88
CA GLY A 262 -12.89 -7.10 -7.04
C GLY A 262 -12.54 -7.74 -8.40
N LEU A 263 -12.21 -6.93 -9.40
CA LEU A 263 -11.88 -7.43 -10.73
C LEU A 263 -10.51 -8.11 -10.72
N GLY A 264 -10.45 -9.38 -11.10
CA GLY A 264 -9.21 -10.14 -11.09
C GLY A 264 -8.71 -10.53 -9.68
N ALA A 265 -9.57 -10.47 -8.66
CA ALA A 265 -9.28 -10.90 -7.29
C ALA A 265 -10.27 -12.01 -6.84
N PRO A 266 -9.83 -12.95 -5.95
CA PRO A 266 -8.49 -13.12 -5.40
C PRO A 266 -7.49 -13.69 -6.39
N THR A 267 -6.18 -13.52 -6.12
CA THR A 267 -5.07 -14.10 -6.87
C THR A 267 -4.28 -15.10 -6.03
N ASN A 268 -3.48 -15.94 -6.69
CA ASN A 268 -2.59 -16.92 -6.03
C ASN A 268 -1.18 -16.37 -5.76
N ALA A 269 -0.93 -15.09 -6.00
CA ALA A 269 0.41 -14.51 -5.92
C ALA A 269 1.14 -14.75 -4.58
N VAL A 270 0.39 -14.80 -3.46
CA VAL A 270 0.99 -15.06 -2.13
C VAL A 270 1.48 -16.51 -2.03
N LEU A 271 0.71 -17.48 -2.52
CA LEU A 271 1.12 -18.87 -2.55
C LEU A 271 2.25 -19.10 -3.57
N GLU A 272 2.09 -18.58 -4.78
CA GLU A 272 3.04 -18.79 -5.90
C GLU A 272 4.43 -18.25 -5.58
N VAL A 273 4.54 -17.05 -5.04
CA VAL A 273 5.82 -16.37 -4.79
C VAL A 273 6.24 -16.44 -3.33
N GLY A 274 5.29 -16.33 -2.41
CA GLY A 274 5.56 -16.36 -0.96
C GLY A 274 5.62 -17.77 -0.38
N GLY A 275 5.20 -18.81 -1.13
CA GLY A 275 5.29 -20.21 -0.76
C GLY A 275 4.31 -20.67 0.32
N VAL A 276 3.36 -19.82 0.73
CA VAL A 276 2.33 -20.13 1.74
C VAL A 276 1.01 -19.48 1.34
N GLU A 277 -0.10 -20.05 1.81
CA GLU A 277 -1.43 -19.47 1.60
C GLU A 277 -1.55 -18.06 2.20
N ALA A 278 -2.31 -17.21 1.54
CA ALA A 278 -2.63 -15.88 2.05
C ALA A 278 -3.41 -15.97 3.36
N GLU A 279 -3.09 -15.10 4.32
CA GLU A 279 -3.82 -15.07 5.58
C GLU A 279 -5.23 -14.47 5.42
N GLY A 280 -6.21 -15.06 6.12
CA GLY A 280 -7.58 -14.53 6.13
C GLY A 280 -7.67 -13.15 6.78
N PHE A 281 -8.61 -12.32 6.33
CA PHE A 281 -8.82 -10.96 6.82
C PHE A 281 -8.98 -10.90 8.36
N GLU A 282 -9.63 -11.91 8.98
CA GLU A 282 -9.79 -12.00 10.42
C GLU A 282 -8.44 -12.02 11.17
N THR A 283 -7.43 -12.70 10.63
CA THR A 283 -6.07 -12.75 11.22
C THR A 283 -5.44 -11.37 11.27
N THR A 284 -5.56 -10.62 10.19
CA THR A 284 -5.08 -9.23 10.13
C THR A 284 -5.82 -8.34 11.13
N VAL A 285 -7.15 -8.43 11.18
CA VAL A 285 -7.97 -7.66 12.14
C VAL A 285 -7.57 -7.96 13.58
N ARG A 286 -7.40 -9.24 13.95
CA ARG A 286 -6.94 -9.63 15.30
C ARG A 286 -5.59 -9.01 15.65
N ARG A 287 -4.65 -9.03 14.71
CA ARG A 287 -3.32 -8.44 14.89
C ARG A 287 -3.38 -6.93 15.13
N TYR A 288 -4.24 -6.22 14.39
CA TYR A 288 -4.43 -4.78 14.55
C TYR A 288 -5.10 -4.43 15.88
N ILE A 289 -6.18 -5.10 16.22
CA ILE A 289 -6.93 -4.85 17.46
C ILE A 289 -6.06 -5.17 18.69
N ALA A 290 -5.24 -6.22 18.64
CA ALA A 290 -4.33 -6.56 19.75
C ALA A 290 -3.33 -5.45 20.08
N ARG A 291 -2.95 -4.62 19.08
CA ARG A 291 -2.01 -3.49 19.23
C ARG A 291 -2.73 -2.15 19.42
N SER A 292 -4.06 -2.11 19.28
CA SER A 292 -4.84 -0.88 19.33
C SER A 292 -5.24 -0.50 20.76
N ALA A 293 -5.23 0.81 21.04
CA ALA A 293 -5.81 1.38 22.26
C ALA A 293 -7.35 1.15 22.36
N PHE A 294 -8.02 0.88 21.23
CA PHE A 294 -9.46 0.64 21.17
C PHE A 294 -9.90 -0.76 21.60
N ARG A 295 -8.96 -1.61 22.05
CA ARG A 295 -9.27 -2.92 22.61
C ARG A 295 -10.16 -2.82 23.86
N LYS A 296 -10.00 -1.74 24.66
CA LYS A 296 -10.83 -1.46 25.84
C LYS A 296 -11.57 -0.14 25.65
N ARG A 297 -12.90 -0.20 25.72
CA ARG A 297 -13.73 1.00 25.73
C ARG A 297 -13.73 1.58 27.13
N THR A 298 -13.42 2.87 27.23
CA THR A 298 -13.54 3.66 28.45
C THR A 298 -14.51 4.84 28.19
N ILE A 299 -15.07 5.38 29.25
CA ILE A 299 -15.93 6.58 29.14
C ILE A 299 -15.16 7.72 28.44
N GLY A 300 -13.90 7.96 28.84
CA GLY A 300 -13.05 9.00 28.24
C GLY A 300 -12.79 8.77 26.75
N SER A 301 -12.48 7.52 26.30
CA SER A 301 -12.28 7.25 24.89
C SER A 301 -13.57 7.40 24.06
N THR A 302 -14.74 7.16 24.66
CA THR A 302 -16.03 7.40 23.99
C THR A 302 -16.30 8.89 23.79
N PHE A 303 -16.00 9.74 24.80
CA PHE A 303 -16.09 11.19 24.65
C PHE A 303 -15.13 11.71 23.58
N THR A 304 -13.91 11.20 23.52
CA THR A 304 -12.95 11.55 22.47
C THR A 304 -13.49 11.18 21.07
N ALA A 305 -14.05 9.99 20.91
CA ALA A 305 -14.64 9.55 19.64
C ALA A 305 -15.83 10.42 19.22
N ILE A 306 -16.69 10.82 20.16
CA ILE A 306 -17.80 11.77 19.91
C ILE A 306 -17.23 13.12 19.47
N HIS A 307 -16.26 13.66 20.19
CA HIS A 307 -15.62 14.93 19.85
C HIS A 307 -15.00 14.88 18.43
N ASN A 308 -14.27 13.82 18.10
CA ASN A 308 -13.67 13.63 16.77
C ASN A 308 -14.74 13.55 15.67
N LEU A 309 -15.86 12.90 15.94
CA LEU A 309 -17.00 12.84 15.02
C LEU A 309 -17.58 14.23 14.77
N PHE A 310 -17.84 15.02 15.83
CA PHE A 310 -18.32 16.38 15.70
C PHE A 310 -17.32 17.29 14.98
N ALA A 311 -16.03 17.21 15.31
CA ALA A 311 -14.99 17.94 14.61
C ALA A 311 -14.98 17.60 13.09
N GLY A 312 -15.12 16.32 12.76
CA GLY A 312 -15.27 15.88 11.36
C GLY A 312 -16.49 16.50 10.68
N LEU A 313 -17.66 16.46 11.34
CA LEU A 313 -18.89 17.03 10.79
C LEU A 313 -18.81 18.56 10.55
N MET A 314 -18.15 19.28 11.43
CA MET A 314 -17.97 20.74 11.33
C MET A 314 -16.86 21.15 10.36
N THR A 315 -15.95 20.24 9.98
CA THR A 315 -14.89 20.53 9.03
C THR A 315 -15.46 20.74 7.62
N PRO A 316 -15.08 21.80 6.88
CA PRO A 316 -15.47 21.95 5.48
C PRO A 316 -15.03 20.76 4.63
N ALA A 317 -15.89 20.30 3.74
CA ALA A 317 -15.54 19.19 2.84
C ALA A 317 -14.43 19.66 1.87
N PRO A 318 -13.28 18.99 1.81
CA PRO A 318 -12.28 19.32 0.82
C PRO A 318 -12.80 18.94 -0.58
N SER A 319 -12.51 19.78 -1.59
CA SER A 319 -12.76 19.46 -2.99
C SER A 319 -11.46 18.89 -3.60
N PRO A 320 -11.49 17.69 -4.17
CA PRO A 320 -10.33 17.12 -4.86
C PRO A 320 -9.79 18.03 -5.97
N GLU A 321 -10.67 18.67 -6.72
CA GLU A 321 -10.31 19.62 -7.79
C GLU A 321 -9.59 20.85 -7.21
N SER A 322 -10.08 21.39 -6.09
CA SER A 322 -9.43 22.50 -5.40
C SER A 322 -8.07 22.10 -4.82
N ILE A 323 -7.95 20.87 -4.30
CA ILE A 323 -6.66 20.32 -3.84
C ILE A 323 -5.70 20.19 -5.02
N ALA A 324 -6.13 19.57 -6.11
CA ALA A 324 -5.31 19.39 -7.31
C ALA A 324 -4.82 20.76 -7.85
N GLY A 325 -5.70 21.75 -7.89
CA GLY A 325 -5.33 23.12 -8.30
C GLY A 325 -4.31 23.77 -7.38
N ARG A 326 -4.46 23.68 -6.05
CA ARG A 326 -3.49 24.21 -5.07
C ARG A 326 -2.13 23.54 -5.17
N LEU A 327 -2.11 22.22 -5.34
CA LEU A 327 -0.90 21.42 -5.47
C LEU A 327 -0.32 21.45 -6.89
N LYS A 328 -1.01 22.14 -7.83
CA LYS A 328 -0.64 22.22 -9.26
C LYS A 328 -0.44 20.83 -9.88
N LEU A 329 -1.33 19.89 -9.53
CA LEU A 329 -1.26 18.54 -10.08
C LEU A 329 -1.70 18.56 -11.55
N PRO A 330 -0.98 17.87 -12.45
CA PRO A 330 -1.36 17.79 -13.86
C PRO A 330 -2.70 17.09 -14.01
N SER A 331 -3.63 17.71 -14.75
CA SER A 331 -4.92 17.13 -15.13
C SER A 331 -4.86 16.51 -16.53
N LEU A 332 -5.76 15.56 -16.79
CA LEU A 332 -5.99 15.00 -18.13
C LEU A 332 -7.24 15.61 -18.73
N ASN A 333 -7.27 15.72 -20.07
CA ASN A 333 -8.48 16.15 -20.79
C ASN A 333 -9.58 15.08 -20.75
N HIS A 334 -9.19 13.80 -20.75
CA HIS A 334 -10.09 12.65 -20.75
C HIS A 334 -9.65 11.63 -19.71
N PRO A 335 -9.83 11.92 -18.40
CA PRO A 335 -9.48 10.96 -17.35
C PRO A 335 -10.48 9.80 -17.32
N SER A 336 -10.01 8.60 -17.02
CA SER A 336 -10.81 7.40 -16.87
C SER A 336 -10.47 6.69 -15.57
N LEU A 337 -11.48 6.32 -14.77
CA LEU A 337 -11.25 5.43 -13.63
C LEU A 337 -10.71 4.09 -14.13
N ALA A 338 -10.01 3.37 -13.27
CA ALA A 338 -9.48 2.04 -13.61
C ALA A 338 -10.60 1.10 -14.08
N ALA A 339 -11.76 1.13 -13.43
CA ALA A 339 -12.95 0.37 -13.83
C ALA A 339 -13.46 0.68 -15.24
N ASP A 340 -13.17 1.84 -15.80
CA ASP A 340 -13.62 2.28 -17.12
C ASP A 340 -12.48 2.27 -18.16
N SER A 341 -11.24 1.91 -17.76
CA SER A 341 -10.07 1.85 -18.63
C SER A 341 -9.94 0.48 -19.32
N ALA A 342 -10.01 0.44 -20.63
CA ALA A 342 -9.86 -0.79 -21.41
C ALA A 342 -8.46 -1.42 -21.25
N SER A 343 -7.41 -0.59 -21.19
CA SER A 343 -6.02 -1.06 -20.95
C SER A 343 -5.85 -1.70 -19.59
N TRP A 344 -6.44 -1.08 -18.55
CA TRP A 344 -6.39 -1.62 -17.20
C TRP A 344 -7.18 -2.94 -17.08
N HIS A 345 -8.39 -3.00 -17.69
CA HIS A 345 -9.18 -4.23 -17.73
C HIS A 345 -8.43 -5.38 -18.41
N ALA A 346 -7.80 -5.13 -19.57
CA ALA A 346 -7.03 -6.15 -20.27
C ALA A 346 -5.96 -6.78 -19.38
N LEU A 347 -5.21 -5.97 -18.63
CA LEU A 347 -4.17 -6.45 -17.72
C LEU A 347 -4.72 -7.28 -16.54
N HIS A 348 -5.94 -6.99 -16.06
CA HIS A 348 -6.52 -7.68 -14.90
C HIS A 348 -7.32 -8.94 -15.28
N ILE A 349 -7.82 -9.05 -16.51
CA ILE A 349 -8.56 -10.22 -16.99
C ILE A 349 -7.60 -11.27 -17.58
N MET A 350 -6.52 -10.85 -18.25
CA MET A 350 -5.57 -11.78 -18.89
C MET A 350 -4.85 -12.67 -17.88
N ASP A 351 -4.54 -12.15 -16.68
CA ASP A 351 -3.91 -12.94 -15.63
C ASP A 351 -4.81 -14.12 -15.15
N HIS A 352 -6.14 -13.99 -15.22
CA HIS A 352 -7.07 -15.06 -14.86
C HIS A 352 -7.18 -16.20 -15.88
N HIS A 353 -6.81 -15.98 -17.15
CA HIS A 353 -6.90 -16.99 -18.20
C HIS A 353 -5.63 -17.84 -18.33
N LEU A 354 -4.51 -17.40 -17.73
CA LEU A 354 -3.26 -18.16 -17.72
C LEU A 354 -3.17 -19.14 -16.54
N GLU A 355 -4.10 -19.07 -15.58
CA GLU A 355 -4.14 -19.91 -14.37
C GLU A 355 -5.19 -21.05 -14.41
N ARG A 356 -5.80 -21.34 -15.59
CA ARG A 356 -6.74 -22.47 -15.76
C ARG A 356 -6.17 -23.61 -16.57
#